data_bf988c532e61d7451cdc18c0e7442fe2
#
_entry.id   bf988c532e61d7451cdc18c0e7442fe2
#
_cell.length_a   1.000
_cell.length_b   1.000
_cell.length_c   1.000
_cell.angle_alpha   90.00
_cell.angle_beta   90.00
_cell.angle_gamma   90.00
#
_symmetry.space_group_name_H-M   'P 1'
#
loop_
_entity.id
_entity.type
_entity.pdbx_description
1 polymer ?
#
loop_
_entity_poly.entity_id
_entity_poly.type
_entity_poly.pdbx_seq_one_letter_code
_entity_poly.pdbx_strand_id
1 'polypeptide(L)'
;TAHDVPETFNVNFFRRENSIPTVNRSKAVGEPPLMLAISVWCALRDACSSVANYRLMPKLSVPATPEQVYYCIQEAASVGSEPDMHEGF
;
A
#
# COMPACT_ATOMS: atom_id res chain seq x y z
N THR A 1 1.89 9.64 10.78
CA THR A 1 1.76 10.23 12.12
C THR A 1 1.02 9.31 13.07
N ALA A 2 1.02 9.63 14.35
CA ALA A 2 0.31 8.83 15.36
C ALA A 2 -1.21 8.80 15.10
N HIS A 3 -1.73 9.80 14.40
CA HIS A 3 -3.16 9.85 14.05
C HIS A 3 -3.53 8.91 12.91
N ASP A 4 -2.55 8.41 12.19
CA ASP A 4 -2.78 7.52 11.05
C ASP A 4 -2.78 6.05 11.45
N VAL A 5 -2.47 5.75 12.70
CA VAL A 5 -2.42 4.38 13.20
C VAL A 5 -3.84 3.85 13.38
N PRO A 6 -4.15 2.64 12.91
CA PRO A 6 -5.48 2.07 13.13
C PRO A 6 -5.77 1.87 14.62
N GLU A 7 -7.07 1.85 14.96
CA GLU A 7 -7.50 1.69 16.35
C GLU A 7 -6.95 0.42 16.97
N THR A 8 -6.92 -0.66 16.22
CA THR A 8 -6.32 -1.92 16.65
C THR A 8 -5.01 -2.13 15.89
N PHE A 9 -3.92 -2.18 16.63
CA PHE A 9 -2.59 -2.33 16.04
C PHE A 9 -1.75 -3.21 16.95
N ASN A 10 -1.69 -4.50 16.62
CA ASN A 10 -0.99 -5.48 17.41
C ASN A 10 0.31 -5.88 16.76
N VAL A 11 1.40 -5.79 17.51
CA VAL A 11 2.72 -6.20 17.05
C VAL A 11 3.30 -7.15 18.07
N ASN A 12 3.68 -8.33 17.63
CA ASN A 12 4.25 -9.34 18.50
C ASN A 12 5.49 -9.93 17.84
N PHE A 13 6.46 -10.33 18.68
CA PHE A 13 7.62 -11.04 18.19
C PHE A 13 7.36 -12.54 18.21
N PHE A 14 7.76 -13.20 17.14
CA PHE A 14 7.71 -14.65 17.08
C PHE A 14 8.85 -15.21 17.92
N ARG A 15 8.52 -15.82 19.04
CA ARG A 15 9.50 -16.25 20.04
C ARG A 15 9.96 -17.67 19.81
N ARG A 16 10.59 -17.91 18.68
CA ARG A 16 11.20 -19.19 18.37
C ARG A 16 12.54 -18.98 17.72
N GLU A 17 13.49 -19.80 18.08
CA GLU A 17 14.77 -19.77 17.45
C GLU A 17 14.70 -20.40 16.07
N ASN A 18 15.60 -19.98 15.19
CA ASN A 18 15.75 -20.60 13.88
C ASN A 18 16.14 -22.07 14.07
N SER A 19 15.38 -22.96 13.45
CA SER A 19 15.63 -24.40 13.56
C SER A 19 16.86 -24.85 12.79
N ILE A 20 17.30 -24.05 11.83
CA ILE A 20 18.49 -24.34 11.02
C ILE A 20 19.71 -23.66 11.65
N PRO A 21 20.80 -24.39 11.92
CA PRO A 21 22.01 -23.77 12.46
C PRO A 21 22.60 -22.78 11.47
N THR A 22 22.63 -21.54 11.85
CA THR A 22 23.25 -20.46 11.10
C THR A 22 24.07 -19.63 12.08
N VAL A 23 24.83 -18.64 11.58
CA VAL A 23 25.58 -17.75 12.45
C VAL A 23 24.57 -17.04 13.38
N ASN A 24 24.74 -17.25 14.69
CA ASN A 24 23.83 -16.75 15.73
C ASN A 24 22.36 -17.10 15.49
N ARG A 25 22.08 -18.18 14.76
CA ARG A 25 20.74 -18.62 14.40
C ARG A 25 19.92 -17.53 13.73
N SER A 26 20.61 -16.68 13.01
CA SER A 26 20.01 -15.58 12.27
C SER A 26 19.79 -15.96 10.82
N LYS A 27 18.83 -15.30 10.18
CA LYS A 27 18.63 -15.42 8.74
C LYS A 27 19.06 -14.14 8.07
N ALA A 28 19.64 -14.28 6.89
CA ALA A 28 19.98 -13.10 6.10
C ALA A 28 18.69 -12.36 5.72
N VAL A 29 18.73 -11.04 5.76
CA VAL A 29 17.62 -10.18 5.38
C VAL A 29 17.97 -9.50 4.07
N GLY A 30 17.33 -9.94 3.00
CA GLY A 30 17.54 -9.38 1.66
C GLY A 30 16.28 -8.77 1.10
N GLU A 31 15.65 -9.47 0.17
CA GLU A 31 14.45 -8.98 -0.51
C GLU A 31 13.21 -8.74 0.36
N PRO A 32 12.96 -9.50 1.45
CA PRO A 32 11.72 -9.33 2.20
C PRO A 32 11.38 -7.90 2.61
N PRO A 33 12.31 -7.07 3.11
CA PRO A 33 11.97 -5.68 3.43
C PRO A 33 11.53 -4.88 2.21
N LEU A 34 12.14 -5.11 1.05
CA LEU A 34 11.78 -4.43 -0.19
C LEU A 34 10.37 -4.84 -0.62
N MET A 35 10.08 -6.11 -0.61
CA MET A 35 8.76 -6.61 -1.02
C MET A 35 7.66 -6.14 -0.07
N LEU A 36 7.95 -6.09 1.23
CA LEU A 36 7.01 -5.57 2.22
C LEU A 36 6.71 -4.09 1.98
N ALA A 37 7.74 -3.30 1.67
CA ALA A 37 7.55 -1.88 1.37
C ALA A 37 6.70 -1.69 0.11
N ILE A 38 6.96 -2.48 -0.93
CA ILE A 38 6.19 -2.43 -2.17
C ILE A 38 4.73 -2.80 -1.92
N SER A 39 4.46 -3.75 -1.02
CA SER A 39 3.09 -4.15 -0.72
C SER A 39 2.27 -3.00 -0.15
N VAL A 40 2.87 -2.16 0.68
CA VAL A 40 2.20 -0.97 1.22
C VAL A 40 1.86 0.02 0.11
N TRP A 41 2.81 0.28 -0.79
CA TRP A 41 2.58 1.16 -1.93
C TRP A 41 1.46 0.63 -2.82
N CYS A 42 1.44 -0.66 -3.08
CA CYS A 42 0.38 -1.29 -3.88
C CYS A 42 -0.98 -1.16 -3.19
N ALA A 43 -1.02 -1.32 -1.88
CA ALA A 43 -2.26 -1.17 -1.11
C ALA A 43 -2.79 0.27 -1.19
N LEU A 44 -1.89 1.25 -1.09
CA LEU A 44 -2.27 2.66 -1.22
C LEU A 44 -2.82 2.96 -2.61
N ARG A 45 -2.16 2.46 -3.65
CA ARG A 45 -2.62 2.65 -5.02
C ARG A 45 -3.99 2.00 -5.24
N ASP A 46 -4.19 0.81 -4.71
CA ASP A 46 -5.48 0.13 -4.81
C ASP A 46 -6.58 0.91 -4.10
N ALA A 47 -6.29 1.44 -2.92
CA ALA A 47 -7.24 2.26 -2.18
C ALA A 47 -7.62 3.53 -2.97
N CYS A 48 -6.65 4.16 -3.61
CA CYS A 48 -6.93 5.33 -4.44
C CYS A 48 -7.80 4.96 -5.66
N SER A 49 -7.55 3.80 -6.25
CA SER A 49 -8.34 3.31 -7.38
C SER A 49 -9.79 3.09 -6.99
N SER A 50 -10.05 2.67 -5.75
CA SER A 50 -11.42 2.42 -5.27
C SER A 50 -12.29 3.68 -5.28
N VAL A 51 -11.69 4.86 -5.16
CA VAL A 51 -12.41 6.14 -5.22
C VAL A 51 -13.08 6.33 -6.58
N ALA A 52 -12.47 5.83 -7.64
CA ALA A 52 -12.99 5.88 -8.99
C ALA A 52 -13.73 4.60 -9.39
N ASN A 53 -14.11 3.77 -8.43
CA ASN A 53 -14.72 2.46 -8.66
C ASN A 53 -13.89 1.59 -9.60
N TYR A 54 -12.55 1.69 -9.47
CA TYR A 54 -11.57 0.94 -10.26
C TYR A 54 -11.62 1.20 -11.77
N ARG A 55 -12.20 2.32 -12.18
CA ARG A 55 -12.22 2.71 -13.60
C ARG A 55 -10.88 3.27 -14.07
N LEU A 56 -10.06 3.71 -13.11
CA LEU A 56 -8.79 4.35 -13.38
C LEU A 56 -7.72 3.67 -12.53
N MET A 57 -6.57 3.39 -13.14
CA MET A 57 -5.39 3.00 -12.39
C MET A 57 -4.60 4.26 -12.12
N PRO A 58 -4.69 4.83 -10.91
CA PRO A 58 -4.06 6.11 -10.63
C PRO A 58 -2.53 6.01 -10.64
N LYS A 59 -1.92 7.13 -10.97
CA LYS A 59 -0.46 7.25 -10.91
C LYS A 59 -0.07 7.72 -9.52
N LEU A 60 0.49 6.82 -8.74
CA LEU A 60 0.96 7.14 -7.41
C LEU A 60 2.48 7.21 -7.42
N SER A 61 3.01 8.37 -7.02
CA SER A 61 4.44 8.60 -6.98
C SER A 61 5.15 7.76 -5.91
N VAL A 62 6.43 7.56 -6.11
CA VAL A 62 7.30 6.96 -5.11
C VAL A 62 8.31 8.04 -4.71
N PRO A 63 8.38 8.38 -3.42
CA PRO A 63 7.62 7.84 -2.30
C PRO A 63 6.16 8.31 -2.30
N ALA A 64 5.27 7.46 -1.76
CA ALA A 64 3.85 7.77 -1.64
C ALA A 64 3.62 8.62 -0.38
N THR A 65 4.01 9.88 -0.45
CA THR A 65 3.80 10.84 0.64
C THR A 65 2.31 11.17 0.79
N PRO A 66 1.87 11.68 1.95
CA PRO A 66 0.49 12.11 2.10
C PRO A 66 0.04 13.10 1.03
N GLU A 67 0.91 14.00 0.59
CA GLU A 67 0.60 14.94 -0.49
C GLU A 67 0.33 14.20 -1.80
N GLN A 68 1.18 13.23 -2.14
CA GLN A 68 1.02 12.47 -3.37
C GLN A 68 -0.25 11.63 -3.35
N VAL A 69 -0.58 11.06 -2.20
CA VAL A 69 -1.82 10.30 -2.02
C VAL A 69 -3.01 11.24 -2.20
N TYR A 70 -2.95 12.43 -1.64
CA TYR A 70 -4.00 13.43 -1.79
C TYR A 70 -4.28 13.74 -3.26
N TYR A 71 -3.25 14.04 -4.04
CA TYR A 71 -3.42 14.33 -5.46
C TYR A 71 -3.93 13.12 -6.24
N CYS A 72 -3.48 11.94 -5.87
CA CYS A 72 -3.95 10.70 -6.46
C CYS A 72 -5.45 10.50 -6.25
N ILE A 73 -5.92 10.78 -5.04
CA ILE A 73 -7.34 10.71 -4.69
C ILE A 73 -8.14 11.76 -5.45
N GLN A 74 -7.61 12.98 -5.58
CA GLN A 74 -8.27 14.05 -6.32
C GLN A 74 -8.48 13.66 -7.78
N GLU A 75 -7.46 13.07 -8.40
CA GLU A 75 -7.56 12.60 -9.77
C GLU A 75 -8.62 11.49 -9.90
N ALA A 76 -8.58 10.53 -8.99
CA ALA A 76 -9.53 9.42 -8.99
C ALA A 76 -10.96 9.93 -8.76
N ALA A 77 -11.14 10.89 -7.87
CA ALA A 77 -12.46 11.46 -7.57
C ALA A 77 -13.03 12.18 -8.79
N SER A 78 -12.21 12.87 -9.56
CA SER A 78 -12.70 13.56 -10.76
C SER A 78 -13.19 12.57 -11.81
N VAL A 79 -12.53 11.42 -11.94
CA VAL A 79 -12.98 10.36 -12.85
C VAL A 79 -14.23 9.69 -12.32
N GLY A 80 -14.27 9.40 -11.01
CA GLY A 80 -15.40 8.73 -10.39
C GLY A 80 -16.69 9.54 -10.39
N SER A 81 -16.59 10.88 -10.43
CA SER A 81 -17.74 11.77 -10.43
C SER A 81 -18.30 12.03 -11.83
N GLU A 82 -17.56 11.70 -12.88
CA GLU A 82 -18.00 11.88 -14.24
C GLU A 82 -19.06 10.83 -14.61
N PRO A 83 -20.07 11.21 -15.40
CA PRO A 83 -20.99 10.23 -15.94
C PRO A 83 -20.25 9.19 -16.75
N ASP A 84 -20.69 7.96 -16.70
CA ASP A 84 -20.09 6.91 -17.47
C ASP A 84 -20.46 7.06 -18.94
N MET A 85 -19.58 7.68 -19.70
CA MET A 85 -19.79 7.94 -21.12
C MET A 85 -19.39 6.77 -22.01
N HIS A 86 -18.93 5.68 -21.40
CA HIS A 86 -18.38 4.54 -22.13
C HIS A 86 -19.30 3.32 -22.11
N GLU A 87 -20.53 3.51 -21.71
CA GLU A 87 -21.49 2.43 -21.58
C GLU A 87 -21.81 1.75 -22.91
N GLY A 88 -21.54 2.42 -23.99
CA GLY A 88 -21.79 1.87 -25.31
C GLY A 88 -20.71 0.89 -25.81
N PHE A 89 -19.67 0.70 -25.06
CA PHE A 89 -18.57 -0.17 -25.49
C PHE A 89 -18.73 -1.61 -25.08
#